data_524a0fc23e1c251327f876fb635f754e
#
_entry.id   524a0fc23e1c251327f876fb635f754e
#
_cell.length_a   1.000
_cell.length_b   1.000
_cell.length_c   1.000
_cell.angle_alpha   90.00
_cell.angle_beta   90.00
_cell.angle_gamma   90.00
#
_symmetry.space_group_name_H-M   'P 1'
#
loop_
_entity.id
_entity.type
_entity.pdbx_description
1 polymer ?
#
loop_
_entity_poly.entity_id
_entity_poly.type
_entity_poly.pdbx_seq_one_letter_code
_entity_poly.pdbx_strand_id
1 'polypeptide(L)'
;LGPLTWVKGEIDLALERAEQALGQHELSGDTTQFRFCRTHVHQVHGALSIVGLDGVTQVTESLEALLSALEEQRRPATPDALATLTRTLEAIRRYLDDLVAGEPNQPLRLLPVYAALAAARGLGPCKPTDLFFPDLSLRKPGHAVPVAPMSATRFMKRSGTQLAVFMS
;
A
#
# COMPACT_ATOMS: atom_id res chain seq x y z
N LEU A 1 -11.94 14.87 6.08
CA LEU A 1 -10.86 14.54 5.18
C LEU A 1 -10.62 15.62 4.14
N GLY A 2 -10.57 16.87 4.60
CA GLY A 2 -10.31 17.98 3.71
C GLY A 2 -9.04 17.83 2.89
N PRO A 3 -7.89 17.43 3.51
CA PRO A 3 -6.66 17.26 2.73
C PRO A 3 -6.79 16.22 1.61
N LEU A 4 -7.48 15.11 1.86
CA LEU A 4 -7.70 14.11 0.82
C LEU A 4 -8.53 14.68 -0.32
N THR A 5 -9.56 15.46 0.01
CA THR A 5 -10.41 16.07 -0.99
C THR A 5 -9.60 16.95 -1.95
N TRP A 6 -8.61 17.66 -1.40
CA TRP A 6 -7.79 18.57 -2.22
C TRP A 6 -6.90 17.82 -3.21
N VAL A 7 -6.39 16.63 -2.84
CA VAL A 7 -5.47 15.90 -3.70
C VAL A 7 -6.17 14.79 -4.49
N LYS A 8 -7.46 14.58 -4.25
CA LYS A 8 -8.18 13.44 -4.83
C LYS A 8 -8.16 13.46 -6.35
N GLY A 9 -8.29 14.64 -6.95
CA GLY A 9 -8.27 14.76 -8.40
C GLY A 9 -6.93 14.34 -8.99
N GLU A 10 -5.83 14.71 -8.33
CA GLU A 10 -4.50 14.33 -8.80
C GLU A 10 -4.26 12.84 -8.61
N ILE A 11 -4.75 12.29 -7.49
CA ILE A 11 -4.63 10.86 -7.25
C ILE A 11 -5.40 10.07 -8.30
N ASP A 12 -6.62 10.49 -8.60
CA ASP A 12 -7.45 9.82 -9.61
C ASP A 12 -6.76 9.83 -10.97
N LEU A 13 -6.17 10.96 -11.34
CA LEU A 13 -5.46 11.06 -12.61
C LEU A 13 -4.25 10.14 -12.65
N ALA A 14 -3.49 10.08 -11.54
CA ALA A 14 -2.34 9.20 -11.47
C ALA A 14 -2.76 7.73 -11.55
N LEU A 15 -3.85 7.36 -10.87
CA LEU A 15 -4.36 5.99 -10.94
C LEU A 15 -4.79 5.65 -12.35
N GLU A 16 -5.45 6.57 -13.04
CA GLU A 16 -5.86 6.36 -14.42
C GLU A 16 -4.65 6.14 -15.33
N ARG A 17 -3.62 6.93 -15.14
CA ARG A 17 -2.39 6.79 -15.95
C ARG A 17 -1.68 5.47 -15.65
N ALA A 18 -1.70 5.03 -14.39
CA ALA A 18 -1.15 3.73 -14.05
C ALA A 18 -1.91 2.61 -14.75
N GLU A 19 -3.23 2.70 -14.78
CA GLU A 19 -4.06 1.72 -15.47
C GLU A 19 -3.79 1.71 -16.96
N GLN A 20 -3.59 2.89 -17.55
CA GLN A 20 -3.26 2.99 -18.98
C GLN A 20 -1.94 2.31 -19.29
N ALA A 21 -0.95 2.46 -18.40
CA ALA A 21 0.34 1.80 -18.61
C ALA A 21 0.20 0.29 -18.58
N LEU A 22 -0.62 -0.25 -17.67
CA LEU A 22 -0.88 -1.69 -17.64
C LEU A 22 -1.57 -2.15 -18.93
N GLY A 23 -2.52 -1.38 -19.43
CA GLY A 23 -3.17 -1.70 -20.70
C GLY A 23 -2.19 -1.72 -21.86
N GLN A 24 -1.25 -0.78 -21.88
CA GLN A 24 -0.21 -0.77 -22.90
C GLN A 24 0.69 -2.01 -22.81
N HIS A 25 0.99 -2.45 -21.61
CA HIS A 25 1.76 -3.68 -21.43
C HIS A 25 1.01 -4.88 -22.01
N GLU A 26 -0.31 -4.94 -21.78
CA GLU A 26 -1.10 -6.05 -22.32
C GLU A 26 -1.04 -6.12 -23.83
N LEU A 27 -0.97 -4.95 -24.47
CA LEU A 27 -0.95 -4.90 -25.93
C LEU A 27 0.43 -5.15 -26.51
N SER A 28 1.48 -4.69 -25.84
CA SER A 28 2.83 -4.69 -26.42
C SER A 28 3.77 -5.70 -25.78
N GLY A 29 3.49 -6.15 -24.57
CA GLY A 29 4.42 -6.98 -23.81
C GLY A 29 5.65 -6.24 -23.31
N ASP A 30 5.66 -4.91 -23.41
CA ASP A 30 6.84 -4.10 -23.08
C ASP A 30 6.91 -3.89 -21.57
N THR A 31 7.97 -4.42 -20.95
CA THR A 31 8.15 -4.32 -19.51
C THR A 31 8.42 -2.90 -19.05
N THR A 32 8.79 -1.99 -19.95
CA THR A 32 8.95 -0.58 -19.62
C THR A 32 7.64 0.02 -19.10
N GLN A 33 6.50 -0.54 -19.50
CA GLN A 33 5.22 -0.06 -19.02
C GLN A 33 5.05 -0.25 -17.53
N PHE A 34 5.73 -1.23 -16.93
CA PHE A 34 5.72 -1.39 -15.47
C PHE A 34 6.40 -0.19 -14.80
N ARG A 35 7.45 0.34 -15.42
CA ARG A 35 8.11 1.54 -14.89
C ARG A 35 7.18 2.74 -14.93
N PHE A 36 6.47 2.92 -16.04
CA PHE A 36 5.52 4.04 -16.13
C PHE A 36 4.41 3.90 -15.11
N CYS A 37 3.87 2.69 -14.97
CA CYS A 37 2.85 2.43 -13.96
C CYS A 37 3.39 2.75 -12.57
N ARG A 38 4.61 2.30 -12.25
CA ARG A 38 5.22 2.54 -10.95
C ARG A 38 5.39 4.03 -10.69
N THR A 39 5.79 4.80 -11.70
CA THR A 39 5.95 6.24 -11.55
C THR A 39 4.66 6.90 -11.08
N HIS A 40 3.54 6.52 -11.69
CA HIS A 40 2.25 7.09 -11.32
C HIS A 40 1.78 6.58 -9.95
N VAL A 41 2.04 5.32 -9.63
CA VAL A 41 1.72 4.79 -8.30
C VAL A 41 2.55 5.52 -7.24
N HIS A 42 3.79 5.85 -7.55
CA HIS A 42 4.63 6.59 -6.61
C HIS A 42 4.06 7.98 -6.34
N GLN A 43 3.46 8.61 -7.34
CA GLN A 43 2.78 9.89 -7.12
C GLN A 43 1.61 9.73 -6.16
N VAL A 44 0.84 8.64 -6.31
CA VAL A 44 -0.25 8.33 -5.38
C VAL A 44 0.31 8.12 -3.96
N HIS A 45 1.39 7.35 -3.87
CA HIS A 45 2.05 7.08 -2.59
C HIS A 45 2.44 8.39 -1.90
N GLY A 46 3.06 9.30 -2.62
CA GLY A 46 3.49 10.57 -2.05
C GLY A 46 2.33 11.39 -1.53
N ALA A 47 1.26 11.47 -2.32
CA ALA A 47 0.09 12.24 -1.92
C ALA A 47 -0.58 11.64 -0.68
N LEU A 48 -0.68 10.30 -0.63
CA LEU A 48 -1.30 9.63 0.50
C LEU A 48 -0.46 9.77 1.77
N SER A 49 0.86 9.76 1.63
CA SER A 49 1.75 9.97 2.77
C SER A 49 1.54 11.35 3.39
N ILE A 50 1.38 12.36 2.55
CA ILE A 50 1.16 13.72 3.03
C ILE A 50 -0.18 13.82 3.76
N VAL A 51 -1.20 13.13 3.26
CA VAL A 51 -2.52 13.14 3.89
C VAL A 51 -2.55 12.32 5.17
N GLY A 52 -1.61 11.38 5.33
CA GLY A 52 -1.52 10.58 6.56
C GLY A 52 -2.38 9.33 6.55
N LEU A 53 -2.65 8.76 5.38
CA LEU A 53 -3.44 7.54 5.26
C LEU A 53 -2.51 6.33 5.21
N ASP A 54 -1.99 5.94 6.36
CA ASP A 54 -0.88 4.97 6.45
C ASP A 54 -1.21 3.61 5.87
N GLY A 55 -2.42 3.10 6.10
CA GLY A 55 -2.76 1.75 5.63
C GLY A 55 -2.75 1.66 4.12
N VAL A 56 -3.43 2.59 3.44
CA VAL A 56 -3.48 2.56 1.99
C VAL A 56 -2.12 2.95 1.40
N THR A 57 -1.35 3.78 2.11
CA THR A 57 0.01 4.10 1.69
C THR A 57 0.87 2.84 1.66
N GLN A 58 0.73 1.97 2.65
CA GLN A 58 1.47 0.71 2.69
C GLN A 58 1.08 -0.21 1.53
N VAL A 59 -0.19 -0.20 1.13
CA VAL A 59 -0.62 -0.96 -0.04
C VAL A 59 0.07 -0.43 -1.29
N THR A 60 0.19 0.90 -1.43
CA THR A 60 0.89 1.46 -2.59
C THR A 60 2.37 1.10 -2.59
N GLU A 61 3.01 1.04 -1.42
CA GLU A 61 4.40 0.60 -1.34
C GLU A 61 4.58 -0.83 -1.84
N SER A 62 3.67 -1.72 -1.44
CA SER A 62 3.73 -3.10 -1.88
C SER A 62 3.49 -3.21 -3.37
N LEU A 63 2.57 -2.39 -3.90
CA LEU A 63 2.30 -2.34 -5.33
C LEU A 63 3.53 -1.88 -6.11
N GLU A 64 4.21 -0.83 -5.62
CA GLU A 64 5.45 -0.36 -6.26
C GLU A 64 6.51 -1.45 -6.25
N ALA A 65 6.63 -2.21 -5.16
CA ALA A 65 7.61 -3.27 -5.06
C ALA A 65 7.35 -4.37 -6.07
N LEU A 66 6.08 -4.73 -6.27
CA LEU A 66 5.73 -5.73 -7.28
C LEU A 66 6.03 -5.21 -8.67
N LEU A 67 5.70 -3.95 -8.95
CA LEU A 67 5.98 -3.36 -10.27
C LEU A 67 7.48 -3.34 -10.56
N SER A 68 8.30 -3.02 -9.56
CA SER A 68 9.75 -3.09 -9.73
C SER A 68 10.22 -4.49 -10.04
N ALA A 69 9.68 -5.49 -9.32
CA ALA A 69 10.07 -6.87 -9.53
C ALA A 69 9.69 -7.35 -10.93
N LEU A 70 8.54 -6.92 -11.43
CA LEU A 70 8.10 -7.28 -12.78
C LEU A 70 8.93 -6.58 -13.84
N GLU A 71 9.24 -5.31 -13.64
CA GLU A 71 10.07 -4.56 -14.58
C GLU A 71 11.45 -5.17 -14.70
N GLU A 72 12.04 -5.54 -13.56
CA GLU A 72 13.40 -6.10 -13.51
C GLU A 72 13.41 -7.61 -13.76
N GLN A 73 12.24 -8.17 -14.03
CA GLN A 73 12.07 -9.59 -14.34
C GLN A 73 12.53 -10.51 -13.21
N ARG A 74 12.50 -10.02 -11.97
CA ARG A 74 12.74 -10.84 -10.79
C ARG A 74 11.54 -11.70 -10.44
N ARG A 75 10.35 -11.30 -10.92
CA ARG A 75 9.12 -12.08 -10.78
C ARG A 75 8.47 -12.19 -12.17
N PRO A 76 7.85 -13.33 -12.47
CA PRO A 76 7.21 -13.48 -13.78
C PRO A 76 5.91 -12.69 -13.86
N ALA A 77 5.65 -12.10 -15.02
CA ALA A 77 4.42 -11.35 -15.28
C ALA A 77 3.30 -12.33 -15.65
N THR A 78 2.88 -13.13 -14.68
CA THR A 78 1.82 -14.11 -14.90
C THR A 78 0.48 -13.40 -15.01
N PRO A 79 -0.53 -14.06 -15.62
CA PRO A 79 -1.88 -13.49 -15.63
C PRO A 79 -2.39 -13.15 -14.24
N ASP A 80 -2.06 -13.98 -13.23
CA ASP A 80 -2.47 -13.71 -11.86
C ASP A 80 -1.82 -12.45 -11.31
N ALA A 81 -0.52 -12.26 -11.59
CA ALA A 81 0.18 -11.06 -11.14
C ALA A 81 -0.41 -9.82 -11.79
N LEU A 82 -0.69 -9.89 -13.10
CA LEU A 82 -1.27 -8.75 -13.81
C LEU A 82 -2.66 -8.43 -13.29
N ALA A 83 -3.47 -9.46 -13.04
CA ALA A 83 -4.79 -9.26 -12.47
C ALA A 83 -4.71 -8.63 -11.08
N THR A 84 -3.69 -9.02 -10.29
CA THR A 84 -3.48 -8.45 -8.98
C THR A 84 -3.19 -6.95 -9.08
N LEU A 85 -2.36 -6.54 -10.04
CA LEU A 85 -2.07 -5.12 -10.25
C LEU A 85 -3.35 -4.34 -10.53
N THR A 86 -4.16 -4.83 -11.45
CA THR A 86 -5.40 -4.15 -11.83
C THR A 86 -6.36 -4.07 -10.65
N ARG A 87 -6.55 -5.19 -9.95
CA ARG A 87 -7.45 -5.20 -8.80
C ARG A 87 -6.98 -4.27 -7.69
N THR A 88 -5.66 -4.16 -7.51
CA THR A 88 -5.13 -3.28 -6.48
C THR A 88 -5.40 -1.82 -6.81
N LEU A 89 -5.19 -1.41 -8.06
CA LEU A 89 -5.48 -0.04 -8.47
C LEU A 89 -6.95 0.29 -8.28
N GLU A 90 -7.83 -0.63 -8.65
CA GLU A 90 -9.27 -0.44 -8.47
C GLU A 90 -9.63 -0.37 -6.99
N ALA A 91 -9.02 -1.21 -6.16
CA ALA A 91 -9.31 -1.22 -4.74
C ALA A 91 -8.87 0.08 -4.07
N ILE A 92 -7.72 0.61 -4.45
CA ILE A 92 -7.24 1.88 -3.92
C ILE A 92 -8.20 2.98 -4.32
N ARG A 93 -8.60 3.04 -5.59
CA ARG A 93 -9.55 4.07 -6.05
C ARG A 93 -10.85 4.00 -5.28
N ARG A 94 -11.41 2.81 -5.15
CA ARG A 94 -12.70 2.65 -4.46
C ARG A 94 -12.57 3.02 -2.99
N TYR A 95 -11.48 2.61 -2.35
CA TYR A 95 -11.26 2.94 -0.95
C TYR A 95 -11.21 4.45 -0.73
N LEU A 96 -10.50 5.16 -1.60
CA LEU A 96 -10.38 6.61 -1.48
C LEU A 96 -11.70 7.31 -1.80
N ASP A 97 -12.45 6.80 -2.79
CA ASP A 97 -13.78 7.34 -3.08
C ASP A 97 -14.68 7.20 -1.86
N ASP A 98 -14.62 6.05 -1.18
CA ASP A 98 -15.43 5.82 0.01
C ASP A 98 -15.03 6.77 1.13
N LEU A 99 -13.74 7.02 1.31
CA LEU A 99 -13.29 7.96 2.34
C LEU A 99 -13.80 9.37 2.06
N VAL A 100 -13.76 9.81 0.81
CA VAL A 100 -14.27 11.13 0.44
C VAL A 100 -15.78 11.19 0.66
N ALA A 101 -16.48 10.07 0.48
CA ALA A 101 -17.91 10.00 0.70
C ALA A 101 -18.28 9.92 2.19
N GLY A 102 -17.28 9.83 3.08
CA GLY A 102 -17.56 9.83 4.52
C GLY A 102 -17.44 8.46 5.18
N GLU A 103 -17.05 7.43 4.46
CA GLU A 103 -16.87 6.12 5.05
C GLU A 103 -15.66 6.11 5.98
N PRO A 104 -15.69 5.28 7.03
CA PRO A 104 -14.56 5.25 7.97
C PRO A 104 -13.29 4.69 7.34
N ASN A 105 -12.16 5.18 7.83
CA ASN A 105 -10.85 4.70 7.39
C ASN A 105 -10.57 3.35 8.05
N GLN A 106 -10.81 2.27 7.32
CA GLN A 106 -10.65 0.91 7.81
C GLN A 106 -9.67 0.16 6.92
N PRO A 107 -8.37 0.30 7.17
CA PRO A 107 -7.35 -0.30 6.29
C PRO A 107 -7.47 -1.80 6.10
N LEU A 108 -8.07 -2.52 7.07
CA LEU A 108 -8.24 -3.97 6.92
C LEU A 108 -9.12 -4.34 5.74
N ARG A 109 -9.91 -3.40 5.21
CA ARG A 109 -10.67 -3.64 3.98
C ARG A 109 -9.74 -3.90 2.78
N LEU A 110 -8.48 -3.46 2.88
CA LEU A 110 -7.50 -3.64 1.82
C LEU A 110 -6.67 -4.91 1.99
N LEU A 111 -6.92 -5.68 3.07
CA LEU A 111 -6.13 -6.87 3.33
C LEU A 111 -6.15 -7.88 2.17
N PRO A 112 -7.29 -8.14 1.50
CA PRO A 112 -7.27 -9.11 0.40
C PRO A 112 -6.32 -8.72 -0.73
N VAL A 113 -6.28 -7.44 -1.14
CA VAL A 113 -5.36 -7.04 -2.20
C VAL A 113 -3.92 -6.99 -1.67
N TYR A 114 -3.73 -6.63 -0.40
CA TYR A 114 -2.41 -6.64 0.19
C TYR A 114 -1.84 -8.06 0.21
N ALA A 115 -2.68 -9.04 0.58
CA ALA A 115 -2.28 -10.44 0.58
C ALA A 115 -1.96 -10.93 -0.83
N ALA A 116 -2.75 -10.53 -1.81
CA ALA A 116 -2.49 -10.91 -3.20
C ALA A 116 -1.18 -10.32 -3.70
N LEU A 117 -0.88 -9.08 -3.32
CA LEU A 117 0.41 -8.45 -3.67
C LEU A 117 1.57 -9.21 -3.04
N ALA A 118 1.45 -9.61 -1.78
CA ALA A 118 2.49 -10.35 -1.11
C ALA A 118 2.72 -11.69 -1.79
N ALA A 119 1.66 -12.38 -2.17
CA ALA A 119 1.78 -13.66 -2.87
C ALA A 119 2.46 -13.48 -4.22
N ALA A 120 2.11 -12.44 -4.98
CA ALA A 120 2.72 -12.17 -6.27
C ALA A 120 4.19 -11.80 -6.13
N ARG A 121 4.58 -11.19 -5.00
CA ARG A 121 5.97 -10.87 -4.70
C ARG A 121 6.76 -12.07 -4.19
N GLY A 122 6.09 -13.20 -3.94
CA GLY A 122 6.75 -14.38 -3.42
C GLY A 122 6.93 -14.37 -1.92
N LEU A 123 6.21 -13.50 -1.21
CA LEU A 123 6.27 -13.43 0.24
C LEU A 123 5.31 -14.44 0.85
N GLY A 124 5.52 -14.73 2.13
CA GLY A 124 4.66 -15.67 2.84
C GLY A 124 3.28 -15.08 3.12
N PRO A 125 2.43 -15.86 3.83
CA PRO A 125 1.07 -15.40 4.11
C PRO A 125 1.06 -14.11 4.91
N CYS A 126 0.07 -13.26 4.61
CA CYS A 126 -0.12 -12.01 5.33
C CYS A 126 -1.00 -12.23 6.54
N LYS A 127 -0.74 -11.46 7.58
CA LYS A 127 -1.57 -11.41 8.77
C LYS A 127 -2.27 -10.07 8.82
N PRO A 128 -3.43 -9.98 9.46
CA PRO A 128 -4.08 -8.68 9.60
C PRO A 128 -3.18 -7.62 10.23
N THR A 129 -2.27 -8.04 11.14
CA THR A 129 -1.35 -7.11 11.77
C THR A 129 -0.33 -6.53 10.79
N ASP A 130 -0.12 -7.14 9.64
CA ASP A 130 0.80 -6.62 8.64
C ASP A 130 0.30 -5.33 8.01
N LEU A 131 -1.01 -5.12 8.02
CA LEU A 131 -1.61 -3.91 7.49
C LEU A 131 -2.22 -3.05 8.59
N PHE A 132 -2.19 -3.52 9.82
CA PHE A 132 -2.72 -2.79 10.94
C PHE A 132 -1.62 -1.93 11.53
N PHE A 133 -1.89 -0.64 11.60
CA PHE A 133 -0.99 0.27 12.27
C PHE A 133 -1.62 0.58 13.60
N PRO A 134 -0.95 0.20 14.69
CA PRO A 134 -1.40 0.65 15.97
C PRO A 134 -1.54 2.12 15.79
N ASP A 135 -2.69 2.58 16.06
CA ASP A 135 -2.90 3.95 15.79
C ASP A 135 -2.16 4.74 16.78
N LEU A 136 -0.93 4.80 16.47
CA LEU A 136 -0.06 5.48 17.29
C LEU A 136 -0.36 6.91 17.25
N SER A 137 -1.09 7.29 16.26
CA SER A 137 -1.53 8.64 16.19
C SER A 137 -2.60 8.92 17.18
N LEU A 138 -3.02 7.92 17.77
CA LEU A 138 -3.83 8.21 18.89
C LEU A 138 -2.97 8.82 19.89
N ARG A 139 -2.05 8.69 19.53
CA ARG A 139 -1.01 9.09 20.14
C ARG A 139 -0.22 10.05 19.61
N LYS A 140 -0.24 9.88 19.24
CA LYS A 140 0.57 10.29 18.84
C LYS A 140 1.21 10.54 18.31
N PRO A 141 1.50 10.92 18.46
CA PRO A 141 2.09 11.05 17.82
C PRO A 141 2.92 11.00 17.35
N GLY A 142 3.31 10.48 17.32
CA GLY A 142 4.19 10.23 16.87
C GLY A 142 4.83 9.73 16.50
N HIS A 143 4.76 9.22 16.76
CA HIS A 143 5.48 8.64 16.36
C HIS A 143 5.71 7.79 16.30
N ALA A 144 5.61 7.30 16.70
CA ALA A 144 5.91 6.58 16.64
C ALA A 144 6.23 5.71 16.74
N VAL A 145 6.23 5.15 16.96
CA VAL A 145 6.63 4.40 17.03
C VAL A 145 7.01 3.51 17.00
N PRO A 146 7.02 3.07 17.10
CA PRO A 146 7.50 2.30 17.10
C PRO A 146 7.79 1.44 17.09
N VAL A 147 7.70 0.99 17.25
CA VAL A 147 8.09 0.37 17.30
C VAL A 147 8.25 -0.53 17.29
N ALA A 148 8.06 -1.08 17.41
CA ALA A 148 8.34 -1.73 17.53
C ALA A 148 8.43 -2.54 17.51
N PRO A 149 8.22 -2.74 17.51
CA PRO A 149 8.50 -3.22 17.55
C PRO A 149 8.64 -3.93 17.43
N MET A 150 8.26 -4.23 17.53
CA MET A 150 8.66 -4.43 17.48
C MET A 150 8.81 -4.92 17.52
N SER A 151 8.71 -5.28 17.48
CA SER A 151 9.11 -5.39 17.58
C SER A 151 9.24 -5.69 17.84
N ALA A 152 8.45 -5.92 18.28
CA ALA A 152 8.71 -5.73 18.55
C ALA A 152 8.90 -6.23 18.83
N THR A 153 8.70 -6.61 19.01
CA THR A 153 9.18 -6.70 19.25
C THR A 153 9.43 -6.87 19.50
N ARG A 154 8.94 -7.01 19.72
CA ARG A 154 9.43 -6.83 19.97
C ARG A 154 9.38 -6.61 20.45
N PHE A 155 8.68 -6.74 20.92
CA PHE A 155 8.94 -6.24 21.44
C PHE A 155 8.85 -6.56 21.66
N MET A 156 7.91 -6.87 21.91
CA MET A 156 8.11 -6.67 22.19
C MET A 156 8.35 -6.80 22.43
N LYS A 157 7.97 -6.97 22.48
CA LYS A 157 8.43 -6.79 22.75
C LYS A 157 8.51 -6.55 22.96
N ARG A 158 7.88 -6.62 23.26
CA ARG A 158 8.13 -6.10 23.48
C ARG A 158 8.10 -6.01 23.76
N SER A 159 7.11 -6.76 24.51
CA SER A 159 7.44 -6.24 24.85
C SER A 159 7.77 -6.24 25.10
N GLY A 160 6.94 -6.94 25.54
CA GLY A 160 7.44 -6.45 25.96
C GLY A 160 7.84 -6.29 25.99
N THR A 161 7.65 -6.12 26.16
CA THR A 161 8.32 -5.48 26.25
C THR A 161 8.51 -5.09 26.07
N GLN A 162 7.81 -5.02 26.40
CA GLN A 162 8.23 -4.22 26.32
C GLN A 162 8.31 -3.91 26.59
N LEU A 163 7.19 -4.34 27.25
CA LEU A 163 7.52 -3.61 27.53
C LEU A 163 8.07 -3.51 27.91
N ALA A 164 7.39 -3.81 28.15
CA ALA A 164 8.02 -3.31 28.40
C ALA A 164 8.57 -3.13 28.43
N VAL A 165 8.24 -3.09 28.66
CA VAL A 165 8.89 -2.49 28.53
C VAL A 165 9.07 -2.28 28.32
N PHE A 166 8.80 -2.02 28.20
CA PHE A 166 9.20 -1.40 28.00
C PHE A 166 9.46 -1.43 28.18
N MET A 167 8.76 -1.74 29.09
CA MET A 167 9.18 -1.37 29.24
C MET A 167 9.80 -1.36 29.15
N SER A 168 9.23 -1.66 29.68
CA SER A 168 9.85 -1.28 29.55
C SER A 168 10.37 -1.30 29.33
#